data_216daa0510680f4cb2f77085ab3cd638
#
_entry.id   216daa0510680f4cb2f77085ab3cd638
#
_cell.length_a   1.000
_cell.length_b   1.000
_cell.length_c   1.000
_cell.angle_alpha   90.00
_cell.angle_beta   90.00
_cell.angle_gamma   90.00
#
_symmetry.space_group_name_H-M   'P 1'
#
loop_
_entity.id
_entity.type
_entity.pdbx_description
1 polymer ?
#
loop_
_entity_poly.entity_id
_entity_poly.type
_entity_poly.pdbx_seq_one_letter_code
_entity_poly.pdbx_strand_id
1 'polypeptide(L)'
;MKKFILYILAVLAGSSLVIACEEQNEMEARVVQTVPEKPEAYYENLRAYRNTDHYIAFGWFGNWSAAGPAMSTRLANVPDSMDIISIWGDYNKITPEMKADMEYVRRVKGMKVIFTIFAHSIPEEFEVTKEGIESYALAVCDSLDKYDYDGLDLDYEPGFGGVGPLVSGPGHMDNIEIFVRKLSEKLGPASGTGKLLTIDGVPFHLNEGLAQLFDYGIVQAYSSYGDSDLQDRFDNVDANGWKPEQYIFTENFESLWSTGGNPEYRDSKGRMMPSLLGMARFNPRQGKKAGVGTYHMEYEYLALPDYKYLRQAIQIMNPAINE
;
A
#
# COMPACT_ATOMS: atom_id res chain seq x y z
N MET A 1 -58.41 -14.94 52.58
CA MET A 1 -57.32 -15.81 52.16
C MET A 1 -57.01 -15.75 50.66
N LYS A 2 -57.94 -15.86 49.72
CA LYS A 2 -57.64 -15.85 48.26
C LYS A 2 -57.00 -14.53 47.75
N LYS A 3 -57.36 -13.35 48.28
CA LYS A 3 -56.77 -12.07 47.88
C LYS A 3 -55.32 -11.89 48.41
N PHE A 4 -54.97 -12.49 49.56
CA PHE A 4 -53.64 -12.40 50.14
C PHE A 4 -52.64 -13.28 49.36
N ILE A 5 -53.07 -14.43 48.90
CA ILE A 5 -52.27 -15.35 48.10
C ILE A 5 -51.98 -14.74 46.71
N LEU A 6 -52.93 -13.96 46.14
CA LEU A 6 -52.75 -13.29 44.85
C LEU A 6 -51.71 -12.17 44.92
N TYR A 7 -51.64 -11.45 46.05
CA TYR A 7 -50.61 -10.41 46.26
C TYR A 7 -49.22 -11.00 46.46
N ILE A 8 -49.08 -12.14 47.15
CA ILE A 8 -47.80 -12.82 47.35
C ILE A 8 -47.28 -13.37 46.02
N LEU A 9 -48.14 -13.93 45.16
CA LEU A 9 -47.78 -14.40 43.83
C LEU A 9 -47.36 -13.25 42.89
N ALA A 10 -48.01 -12.08 42.98
CA ALA A 10 -47.66 -10.92 42.20
C ALA A 10 -46.33 -10.29 42.62
N VAL A 11 -45.98 -10.29 43.91
CA VAL A 11 -44.71 -9.80 44.45
C VAL A 11 -43.57 -10.76 44.10
N LEU A 12 -43.80 -12.08 44.14
CA LEU A 12 -42.80 -13.10 43.72
C LEU A 12 -42.54 -13.07 42.19
N ALA A 13 -43.55 -12.80 41.36
CA ALA A 13 -43.40 -12.65 39.93
C ALA A 13 -42.66 -11.31 39.56
N GLY A 14 -42.90 -10.23 40.33
CA GLY A 14 -42.21 -8.97 40.16
C GLY A 14 -40.72 -9.01 40.54
N SER A 15 -40.37 -9.76 41.61
CA SER A 15 -38.97 -9.92 42.03
C SER A 15 -38.17 -10.83 41.10
N SER A 16 -38.80 -11.78 40.44
CA SER A 16 -38.11 -12.64 39.44
C SER A 16 -37.80 -11.89 38.11
N LEU A 17 -38.58 -10.86 37.77
CA LEU A 17 -38.32 -10.02 36.59
C LEU A 17 -37.20 -9.01 36.78
N VAL A 18 -36.90 -8.60 38.02
CA VAL A 18 -35.83 -7.68 38.32
C VAL A 18 -34.46 -8.39 38.35
N ILE A 19 -34.42 -9.65 38.79
CA ILE A 19 -33.21 -10.46 38.85
C ILE A 19 -32.75 -10.88 37.42
N ALA A 20 -33.70 -11.03 36.48
CA ALA A 20 -33.34 -11.36 35.09
C ALA A 20 -32.75 -10.21 34.29
N CYS A 21 -32.84 -8.95 34.79
CA CYS A 21 -32.26 -7.77 34.11
C CYS A 21 -30.83 -7.43 34.61
N GLU A 22 -30.38 -7.98 35.75
CA GLU A 22 -29.04 -7.69 36.24
C GLU A 22 -27.95 -8.57 35.58
N GLU A 23 -28.27 -9.76 35.09
CA GLU A 23 -27.30 -10.62 34.41
C GLU A 23 -27.03 -10.21 32.94
N GLN A 24 -27.78 -9.28 32.37
CA GLN A 24 -27.58 -8.82 30.99
C GLN A 24 -26.70 -7.57 30.86
N ASN A 25 -26.17 -7.02 31.95
CA ASN A 25 -25.37 -5.80 31.93
C ASN A 25 -23.87 -6.00 32.20
N GLU A 26 -23.39 -7.21 32.33
CA GLU A 26 -21.96 -7.42 32.15
C GLU A 26 -21.66 -7.34 30.64
N MET A 27 -21.14 -6.22 30.21
CA MET A 27 -20.51 -6.14 28.90
C MET A 27 -19.39 -7.18 28.90
N GLU A 28 -19.63 -8.30 28.22
CA GLU A 28 -18.53 -9.22 27.89
C GLU A 28 -17.42 -8.38 27.28
N ALA A 29 -16.27 -8.36 27.92
CA ALA A 29 -15.11 -7.67 27.40
C ALA A 29 -14.87 -8.26 26.00
N ARG A 30 -15.14 -7.47 24.95
CA ARG A 30 -14.85 -7.88 23.58
C ARG A 30 -13.36 -8.20 23.55
N VAL A 31 -13.04 -9.44 23.27
CA VAL A 31 -11.65 -9.83 23.00
C VAL A 31 -11.19 -8.96 21.84
N VAL A 32 -10.28 -8.05 22.13
CA VAL A 32 -9.66 -7.23 21.08
C VAL A 32 -8.93 -8.19 20.17
N GLN A 33 -9.28 -8.18 18.88
CA GLN A 33 -8.57 -8.99 17.90
C GLN A 33 -7.10 -8.55 17.91
N THR A 34 -6.21 -9.52 18.01
CA THR A 34 -4.77 -9.31 17.92
C THR A 34 -4.23 -10.08 16.72
N VAL A 35 -3.14 -9.58 16.14
CA VAL A 35 -2.40 -10.35 15.12
C VAL A 35 -1.91 -11.63 15.78
N PRO A 36 -2.24 -12.84 15.25
CA PRO A 36 -1.75 -14.09 15.81
C PRO A 36 -0.22 -14.12 15.80
N GLU A 37 0.39 -14.32 16.94
CA GLU A 37 1.85 -14.51 17.04
C GLU A 37 2.25 -15.81 16.33
N LYS A 38 3.34 -15.73 15.55
CA LYS A 38 3.98 -16.87 14.91
C LYS A 38 5.29 -17.18 15.64
N PRO A 39 5.81 -18.41 15.56
CA PRO A 39 7.14 -18.71 16.06
C PRO A 39 8.22 -17.82 15.43
N GLU A 40 9.28 -17.47 16.17
CA GLU A 40 10.37 -16.62 15.66
C GLU A 40 10.99 -17.20 14.36
N ALA A 41 11.15 -18.52 14.26
CA ALA A 41 11.65 -19.17 13.06
C ALA A 41 10.80 -18.87 11.80
N TYR A 42 9.50 -18.63 11.95
CA TYR A 42 8.65 -18.18 10.84
C TYR A 42 9.06 -16.79 10.36
N TYR A 43 9.28 -15.87 11.28
CA TYR A 43 9.67 -14.50 10.92
C TYR A 43 11.10 -14.42 10.38
N GLU A 44 12.02 -15.26 10.89
CA GLU A 44 13.38 -15.40 10.34
C GLU A 44 13.33 -15.86 8.88
N ASN A 45 12.55 -16.89 8.57
CA ASN A 45 12.34 -17.36 7.20
C ASN A 45 11.70 -16.30 6.31
N LEU A 46 10.73 -15.54 6.84
CA LEU A 46 10.06 -14.45 6.12
C LEU A 46 11.05 -13.33 5.77
N ARG A 47 11.91 -12.93 6.72
CA ARG A 47 12.96 -11.93 6.49
C ARG A 47 14.03 -12.44 5.51
N ALA A 48 14.39 -13.74 5.59
CA ALA A 48 15.31 -14.35 4.63
C ALA A 48 14.74 -14.38 3.21
N TYR A 49 13.45 -14.70 3.05
CA TYR A 49 12.74 -14.67 1.77
C TYR A 49 12.84 -13.30 1.09
N ARG A 50 12.72 -12.19 1.83
CA ARG A 50 12.82 -10.84 1.27
C ARG A 50 14.18 -10.50 0.66
N ASN A 51 15.21 -11.24 0.97
CA ASN A 51 16.54 -11.10 0.39
C ASN A 51 16.77 -11.99 -0.84
N THR A 52 15.74 -12.74 -1.26
CA THR A 52 15.81 -13.57 -2.48
C THR A 52 15.32 -12.78 -3.70
N ASP A 53 15.63 -13.25 -4.91
CA ASP A 53 14.98 -12.76 -6.14
C ASP A 53 13.54 -13.30 -6.19
N HIS A 54 12.57 -12.40 -5.99
CA HIS A 54 11.14 -12.70 -6.03
C HIS A 54 10.37 -11.50 -6.62
N TYR A 55 9.09 -11.69 -6.94
CA TYR A 55 8.21 -10.62 -7.36
C TYR A 55 7.74 -9.81 -6.16
N ILE A 56 7.79 -8.50 -6.27
CA ILE A 56 7.41 -7.56 -5.22
C ILE A 56 5.88 -7.49 -5.07
N ALA A 57 5.41 -7.58 -3.84
CA ALA A 57 4.04 -7.26 -3.46
C ALA A 57 4.00 -5.84 -2.85
N PHE A 58 3.30 -4.94 -3.53
CA PHE A 58 3.19 -3.53 -3.17
C PHE A 58 1.77 -3.16 -2.77
N GLY A 59 1.57 -2.15 -1.92
CA GLY A 59 0.25 -1.59 -1.66
C GLY A 59 0.28 -0.20 -1.04
N TRP A 60 -0.60 0.69 -1.53
CA TRP A 60 -0.91 1.91 -0.81
C TRP A 60 -1.93 1.59 0.28
N PHE A 61 -1.64 2.04 1.48
CA PHE A 61 -2.45 1.83 2.67
C PHE A 61 -3.01 3.16 3.16
N GLY A 62 -4.31 3.36 2.99
CA GLY A 62 -5.04 4.48 3.55
C GLY A 62 -5.60 4.16 4.95
N ASN A 63 -6.23 5.15 5.58
CA ASN A 63 -6.93 4.99 6.86
C ASN A 63 -6.09 4.37 7.99
N TRP A 64 -4.75 4.49 7.92
CA TRP A 64 -3.86 3.98 8.95
C TRP A 64 -4.02 4.78 10.24
N SER A 65 -4.35 4.13 11.32
CA SER A 65 -4.44 4.74 12.65
C SER A 65 -3.82 3.87 13.75
N ALA A 66 -3.72 2.58 13.50
CA ALA A 66 -3.28 1.57 14.47
C ALA A 66 -4.04 1.60 15.80
N ALA A 67 -5.17 2.31 15.86
CA ALA A 67 -5.95 2.53 17.08
C ALA A 67 -7.30 1.80 17.06
N GLY A 68 -7.91 1.65 18.24
CA GLY A 68 -9.22 1.01 18.39
C GLY A 68 -9.22 -0.49 18.07
N PRO A 69 -10.41 -1.12 17.99
CA PRO A 69 -10.55 -2.57 17.80
C PRO A 69 -10.43 -3.01 16.33
N ALA A 70 -10.44 -2.08 15.37
CA ALA A 70 -10.42 -2.42 13.95
C ALA A 70 -9.03 -2.86 13.50
N MET A 71 -8.93 -4.08 12.95
CA MET A 71 -7.69 -4.59 12.40
C MET A 71 -7.41 -4.05 10.99
N SER A 72 -8.42 -3.58 10.27
CA SER A 72 -8.30 -2.96 8.94
C SER A 72 -7.48 -1.65 8.93
N THR A 73 -7.27 -1.02 10.09
CA THR A 73 -6.49 0.22 10.22
C THR A 73 -5.04 -0.02 10.68
N ARG A 74 -4.56 -1.27 10.65
CA ARG A 74 -3.26 -1.70 11.16
C ARG A 74 -2.39 -2.32 10.06
N LEU A 75 -1.16 -1.87 9.95
CA LEU A 75 -0.16 -2.47 9.06
C LEU A 75 0.16 -3.90 9.49
N ALA A 76 0.15 -4.18 10.79
CA ALA A 76 0.40 -5.52 11.32
C ALA A 76 -0.52 -6.60 10.75
N ASN A 77 -1.69 -6.22 10.23
CA ASN A 77 -2.70 -7.16 9.71
C ASN A 77 -2.64 -7.41 8.20
N VAL A 78 -1.78 -6.72 7.45
CA VAL A 78 -1.60 -7.02 6.02
C VAL A 78 -0.97 -8.40 5.83
N PRO A 79 -1.10 -9.02 4.63
CA PRO A 79 -0.45 -10.30 4.34
C PRO A 79 1.03 -10.27 4.67
N ASP A 80 1.54 -11.30 5.37
CA ASP A 80 2.94 -11.36 5.79
C ASP A 80 3.93 -11.30 4.62
N SER A 81 3.50 -11.72 3.42
CA SER A 81 4.31 -11.69 2.18
C SER A 81 4.31 -10.33 1.45
N MET A 82 3.73 -9.28 2.03
CA MET A 82 3.86 -7.91 1.48
C MET A 82 5.30 -7.43 1.62
N ASP A 83 5.84 -6.81 0.58
CA ASP A 83 7.21 -6.29 0.57
C ASP A 83 7.26 -4.81 0.90
N ILE A 84 6.40 -4.03 0.26
CA ILE A 84 6.39 -2.57 0.38
C ILE A 84 4.96 -2.10 0.66
N ILE A 85 4.83 -1.29 1.70
CA ILE A 85 3.60 -0.58 2.03
C ILE A 85 3.89 0.91 1.90
N SER A 86 3.15 1.63 1.06
CA SER A 86 3.19 3.08 0.99
C SER A 86 2.03 3.68 1.76
N ILE A 87 2.32 4.54 2.73
CA ILE A 87 1.29 5.24 3.49
C ILE A 87 0.65 6.29 2.59
N TRP A 88 -0.65 6.16 2.39
CA TRP A 88 -1.49 7.08 1.63
C TRP A 88 -2.25 7.99 2.58
N GLY A 89 -1.92 9.28 2.57
CA GLY A 89 -2.54 10.28 3.43
C GLY A 89 -1.57 10.95 4.40
N ASP A 90 -1.98 11.11 5.66
CA ASP A 90 -1.26 11.90 6.68
C ASP A 90 0.03 11.20 7.19
N TYR A 91 1.07 11.15 6.37
CA TYR A 91 2.37 10.52 6.71
C TYR A 91 3.14 11.22 7.84
N ASN A 92 2.80 12.46 8.17
CA ASN A 92 3.53 13.29 9.14
C ASN A 92 2.80 13.47 10.50
N LYS A 93 1.70 12.74 10.71
CA LYS A 93 0.92 12.74 11.96
C LYS A 93 1.00 11.39 12.66
N ILE A 94 2.21 10.93 12.98
CA ILE A 94 2.47 9.60 13.56
C ILE A 94 2.19 9.59 15.04
N THR A 95 1.22 8.78 15.49
CA THR A 95 0.96 8.51 16.90
C THR A 95 1.91 7.44 17.45
N PRO A 96 2.03 7.28 18.79
CA PRO A 96 2.81 6.19 19.37
C PRO A 96 2.36 4.80 18.91
N GLU A 97 1.06 4.58 18.73
CA GLU A 97 0.47 3.33 18.26
C GLU A 97 0.85 3.05 16.80
N MET A 98 0.76 4.07 15.93
CA MET A 98 1.20 3.97 14.53
C MET A 98 2.69 3.68 14.45
N LYS A 99 3.50 4.32 15.29
CA LYS A 99 4.94 4.06 15.34
C LYS A 99 5.23 2.61 15.72
N ALA A 100 4.57 2.09 16.75
CA ALA A 100 4.75 0.71 17.19
C ALA A 100 4.29 -0.30 16.11
N ASP A 101 3.19 -0.03 15.42
CA ASP A 101 2.67 -0.84 14.31
C ASP A 101 3.65 -0.86 13.12
N MET A 102 4.19 0.28 12.74
CA MET A 102 5.21 0.40 11.70
C MET A 102 6.51 -0.33 12.08
N GLU A 103 7.00 -0.16 13.33
CA GLU A 103 8.18 -0.85 13.82
C GLU A 103 7.98 -2.37 13.81
N TYR A 104 6.79 -2.85 14.16
CA TYR A 104 6.48 -4.28 14.11
C TYR A 104 6.61 -4.85 12.70
N VAL A 105 5.96 -4.26 11.69
CA VAL A 105 6.01 -4.80 10.32
C VAL A 105 7.41 -4.69 9.73
N ARG A 106 8.17 -3.65 10.06
CA ARG A 106 9.54 -3.46 9.58
C ARG A 106 10.52 -4.43 10.23
N ARG A 107 10.53 -4.52 11.55
CA ARG A 107 11.55 -5.29 12.30
C ARG A 107 11.21 -6.77 12.40
N VAL A 108 9.93 -7.09 12.63
CA VAL A 108 9.50 -8.49 12.80
C VAL A 108 9.24 -9.13 11.45
N LYS A 109 8.43 -8.49 10.60
CA LYS A 109 8.07 -9.06 9.29
C LYS A 109 9.06 -8.72 8.16
N GLY A 110 9.93 -7.71 8.35
CA GLY A 110 10.94 -7.29 7.36
C GLY A 110 10.37 -6.49 6.18
N MET A 111 9.17 -5.95 6.28
CA MET A 111 8.56 -5.11 5.26
C MET A 111 9.24 -3.75 5.18
N LYS A 112 9.16 -3.10 4.03
CA LYS A 112 9.49 -1.69 3.86
C LYS A 112 8.22 -0.86 4.01
N VAL A 113 8.28 0.23 4.80
CA VAL A 113 7.20 1.20 4.92
C VAL A 113 7.68 2.54 4.41
N ILE A 114 7.09 2.97 3.31
CA ILE A 114 7.35 4.25 2.66
C ILE A 114 6.11 5.14 2.75
N PHE A 115 6.16 6.38 2.28
CA PHE A 115 4.97 7.23 2.18
C PHE A 115 4.89 7.86 0.79
N THR A 116 3.66 8.21 0.37
CA THR A 116 3.40 8.85 -0.91
C THR A 116 3.18 10.35 -0.72
N ILE A 117 3.74 11.16 -1.62
CA ILE A 117 3.41 12.57 -1.77
C ILE A 117 2.95 12.86 -3.20
N PHE A 118 2.03 13.81 -3.34
CA PHE A 118 1.69 14.35 -4.66
C PHE A 118 2.85 15.18 -5.21
N ALA A 119 3.46 14.70 -6.30
CA ALA A 119 4.54 15.40 -6.99
C ALA A 119 3.97 16.46 -7.96
N HIS A 120 3.06 17.31 -7.49
CA HIS A 120 2.38 18.34 -8.28
C HIS A 120 2.95 19.72 -7.97
N SER A 121 2.89 20.14 -6.71
CA SER A 121 3.17 21.47 -6.24
C SER A 121 4.40 21.51 -5.36
N ILE A 122 4.95 22.69 -5.26
CA ILE A 122 6.01 23.05 -4.31
C ILE A 122 5.32 23.90 -3.23
N PRO A 123 5.48 23.59 -1.93
CA PRO A 123 4.91 24.38 -0.84
C PRO A 123 5.35 25.86 -0.93
N GLU A 124 4.46 26.77 -0.51
CA GLU A 124 4.66 28.24 -0.67
C GLU A 124 5.92 28.77 0.02
N GLU A 125 6.45 28.08 1.01
CA GLU A 125 7.71 28.41 1.68
C GLU A 125 8.96 28.17 0.84
N PHE A 126 8.84 27.48 -0.31
CA PHE A 126 9.94 27.24 -1.25
C PHE A 126 9.68 27.95 -2.58
N GLU A 127 10.68 28.70 -3.06
CA GLU A 127 10.58 29.34 -4.37
C GLU A 127 10.65 28.32 -5.52
N VAL A 128 9.97 28.61 -6.64
CA VAL A 128 10.06 27.81 -7.86
C VAL A 128 11.34 28.19 -8.62
N THR A 129 12.48 27.95 -7.99
CA THR A 129 13.84 28.10 -8.51
C THR A 129 14.59 26.79 -8.28
N LYS A 130 15.75 26.62 -8.90
CA LYS A 130 16.55 25.39 -8.67
C LYS A 130 16.84 25.21 -7.17
N GLU A 131 17.30 26.25 -6.50
CA GLU A 131 17.67 26.23 -5.08
C GLU A 131 16.47 25.98 -4.17
N GLY A 132 15.31 26.55 -4.51
CA GLY A 132 14.06 26.30 -3.76
C GLY A 132 13.53 24.89 -3.93
N ILE A 133 13.57 24.34 -5.15
CA ILE A 133 13.18 22.95 -5.44
C ILE A 133 14.11 21.96 -4.73
N GLU A 134 15.43 22.20 -4.77
CA GLU A 134 16.40 21.38 -4.05
C GLU A 134 16.18 21.45 -2.52
N SER A 135 15.84 22.62 -1.99
CA SER A 135 15.51 22.80 -0.57
C SER A 135 14.23 22.04 -0.17
N TYR A 136 13.22 22.06 -1.02
CA TYR A 136 12.01 21.26 -0.81
C TYR A 136 12.31 19.76 -0.83
N ALA A 137 13.11 19.27 -1.76
CA ALA A 137 13.53 17.87 -1.81
C ALA A 137 14.24 17.44 -0.51
N LEU A 138 15.12 18.30 0.03
CA LEU A 138 15.80 18.05 1.31
C LEU A 138 14.80 18.01 2.48
N ALA A 139 13.82 18.92 2.53
CA ALA A 139 12.78 18.93 3.57
C ALA A 139 11.92 17.65 3.55
N VAL A 140 11.67 17.10 2.35
CA VAL A 140 11.01 15.79 2.21
C VAL A 140 11.89 14.68 2.79
N CYS A 141 13.19 14.66 2.48
CA CYS A 141 14.14 13.71 3.06
C CYS A 141 14.23 13.82 4.59
N ASP A 142 14.23 15.05 5.12
CA ASP A 142 14.25 15.28 6.57
C ASP A 142 12.97 14.76 7.25
N SER A 143 11.81 14.85 6.59
CA SER A 143 10.56 14.25 7.06
C SER A 143 10.64 12.73 7.08
N LEU A 144 11.25 12.12 6.08
CA LEU A 144 11.46 10.68 6.00
C LEU A 144 12.34 10.19 7.17
N ASP A 145 13.43 10.90 7.46
CA ASP A 145 14.33 10.58 8.57
C ASP A 145 13.65 10.80 9.93
N LYS A 146 12.91 11.90 10.08
CA LYS A 146 12.19 12.25 11.31
C LYS A 146 11.18 11.19 11.74
N TYR A 147 10.45 10.63 10.77
CA TYR A 147 9.40 9.65 11.04
C TYR A 147 9.84 8.20 10.81
N ASP A 148 11.13 7.99 10.49
CA ASP A 148 11.77 6.68 10.31
C ASP A 148 11.14 5.82 9.20
N TYR A 149 10.82 6.44 8.05
CA TYR A 149 10.36 5.72 6.88
C TYR A 149 11.51 5.08 6.07
N ASP A 150 11.21 4.03 5.33
CA ASP A 150 12.16 3.30 4.48
C ASP A 150 12.28 3.88 3.06
N GLY A 151 11.52 4.92 2.71
CA GLY A 151 11.56 5.52 1.39
C GLY A 151 10.40 6.46 1.10
N LEU A 152 10.35 6.89 -0.14
CA LEU A 152 9.39 7.85 -0.69
C LEU A 152 8.80 7.32 -1.99
N ASP A 153 7.51 7.55 -2.17
CA ASP A 153 6.79 7.35 -3.42
C ASP A 153 6.28 8.71 -3.94
N LEU A 154 6.46 8.96 -5.22
CA LEU A 154 6.04 10.19 -5.89
C LEU A 154 4.80 9.91 -6.75
N ASP A 155 3.63 10.37 -6.33
CA ASP A 155 2.43 10.37 -7.18
C ASP A 155 2.57 11.48 -8.24
N TYR A 156 2.98 11.08 -9.46
CA TYR A 156 3.32 11.95 -10.57
C TYR A 156 2.36 11.73 -11.75
N GLU A 157 1.40 12.64 -11.88
CA GLU A 157 0.28 12.51 -12.83
C GLU A 157 0.15 13.73 -13.77
N PRO A 158 1.15 14.06 -14.60
CA PRO A 158 1.04 15.13 -15.56
C PRO A 158 -0.08 14.84 -16.58
N GLY A 159 -0.99 15.80 -16.74
CA GLY A 159 -2.14 15.67 -17.66
C GLY A 159 -3.37 14.96 -17.09
N PHE A 160 -3.34 14.46 -15.85
CA PHE A 160 -4.46 13.78 -15.18
C PHE A 160 -5.08 14.59 -14.02
N GLY A 161 -5.06 15.92 -14.11
CA GLY A 161 -5.72 16.80 -13.15
C GLY A 161 -4.77 17.45 -12.13
N GLY A 162 -3.55 16.98 -12.00
CA GLY A 162 -2.52 17.65 -11.20
C GLY A 162 -2.15 19.01 -11.80
N VAL A 163 -2.12 20.05 -10.96
CA VAL A 163 -1.69 21.41 -11.34
C VAL A 163 -0.60 21.85 -10.40
N GLY A 164 0.50 22.32 -10.99
CA GLY A 164 1.61 22.83 -10.20
C GLY A 164 2.93 22.77 -10.97
N PRO A 165 3.98 23.42 -10.44
CA PRO A 165 5.24 23.63 -11.15
C PRO A 165 6.03 22.33 -11.43
N LEU A 166 5.68 21.20 -10.83
CA LEU A 166 6.32 19.90 -11.09
C LEU A 166 5.61 19.09 -12.19
N VAL A 167 4.33 19.39 -12.52
CA VAL A 167 3.52 18.58 -13.47
C VAL A 167 2.96 19.38 -14.64
N SER A 168 2.96 20.72 -14.58
CA SER A 168 2.33 21.55 -15.61
C SER A 168 2.95 22.93 -15.70
N GLY A 169 2.73 23.59 -16.85
CA GLY A 169 3.25 24.92 -17.11
C GLY A 169 4.69 24.95 -17.63
N PRO A 170 5.21 26.14 -17.93
CA PRO A 170 6.57 26.29 -18.47
C PRO A 170 7.63 25.77 -17.49
N GLY A 171 8.56 24.95 -17.97
CA GLY A 171 9.69 24.46 -17.18
C GLY A 171 9.39 23.31 -16.21
N HIS A 172 8.15 22.78 -16.18
CA HIS A 172 7.80 21.68 -15.24
C HIS A 172 8.68 20.43 -15.42
N MET A 173 9.11 20.12 -16.64
CA MET A 173 9.99 18.98 -16.90
C MET A 173 11.38 19.17 -16.26
N ASP A 174 11.93 20.39 -16.32
CA ASP A 174 13.19 20.73 -15.66
C ASP A 174 13.01 20.73 -14.14
N ASN A 175 11.90 21.24 -13.65
CA ASN A 175 11.59 21.30 -12.23
C ASN A 175 11.48 19.91 -11.60
N ILE A 176 10.75 18.97 -12.23
CA ILE A 176 10.65 17.58 -11.73
C ILE A 176 12.01 16.87 -11.81
N GLU A 177 12.81 17.15 -12.85
CA GLU A 177 14.16 16.61 -12.96
C GLU A 177 15.06 17.09 -11.81
N ILE A 178 15.07 18.40 -11.50
CA ILE A 178 15.82 18.97 -10.38
C ILE A 178 15.38 18.27 -9.07
N PHE A 179 14.07 18.14 -8.85
CA PHE A 179 13.51 17.54 -7.65
C PHE A 179 13.94 16.07 -7.49
N VAL A 180 13.75 15.26 -8.54
CA VAL A 180 14.13 13.83 -8.55
C VAL A 180 15.63 13.64 -8.35
N ARG A 181 16.48 14.42 -9.06
CA ARG A 181 17.93 14.34 -8.90
C ARG A 181 18.37 14.67 -7.49
N LYS A 182 17.73 15.66 -6.86
CA LYS A 182 18.06 16.02 -5.48
C LYS A 182 17.64 14.95 -4.48
N LEU A 183 16.45 14.37 -4.65
CA LEU A 183 16.00 13.22 -3.85
C LEU A 183 16.95 12.03 -4.00
N SER A 184 17.43 11.76 -5.22
CA SER A 184 18.29 10.61 -5.52
C SER A 184 19.67 10.66 -4.88
N GLU A 185 20.08 11.81 -4.33
CA GLU A 185 21.31 11.91 -3.50
C GLU A 185 21.15 11.15 -2.16
N LYS A 186 19.93 10.96 -1.67
CA LYS A 186 19.61 10.31 -0.38
C LYS A 186 18.72 9.06 -0.51
N LEU A 187 17.99 8.92 -1.61
CA LEU A 187 17.01 7.86 -1.83
C LEU A 187 17.30 7.14 -3.15
N GLY A 188 16.75 5.94 -3.30
CA GLY A 188 16.89 5.17 -4.53
C GLY A 188 18.24 4.46 -4.67
N PRO A 189 18.41 3.72 -5.77
CA PRO A 189 19.54 2.80 -5.94
C PRO A 189 20.90 3.51 -6.02
N ALA A 190 20.94 4.76 -6.50
CA ALA A 190 22.17 5.52 -6.64
C ALA A 190 22.70 6.07 -5.30
N SER A 191 21.85 6.22 -4.29
CA SER A 191 22.21 6.85 -3.00
C SER A 191 23.07 5.95 -2.10
N GLY A 192 22.96 4.62 -2.26
CA GLY A 192 23.62 3.64 -1.39
C GLY A 192 23.06 3.57 0.05
N THR A 193 21.99 4.29 0.36
CA THR A 193 21.39 4.33 1.72
C THR A 193 20.48 3.15 2.02
N GLY A 194 19.99 2.44 0.98
CA GLY A 194 18.98 1.40 1.10
C GLY A 194 17.55 1.92 1.32
N LYS A 195 17.37 3.25 1.29
CA LYS A 195 16.05 3.90 1.29
C LYS A 195 15.49 3.98 -0.12
N LEU A 196 14.24 3.58 -0.30
CA LEU A 196 13.61 3.49 -1.61
C LEU A 196 13.23 4.87 -2.16
N LEU A 197 13.33 5.01 -3.47
CA LEU A 197 12.69 6.07 -4.25
C LEU A 197 11.83 5.41 -5.32
N THR A 198 10.52 5.62 -5.23
CA THR A 198 9.55 5.11 -6.21
C THR A 198 8.77 6.26 -6.83
N ILE A 199 8.14 6.01 -7.96
CA ILE A 199 7.26 6.96 -8.63
C ILE A 199 6.07 6.20 -9.19
N ASP A 200 4.90 6.77 -9.01
CA ASP A 200 3.67 6.21 -9.56
C ASP A 200 2.95 7.20 -10.51
N GLY A 201 1.88 6.72 -11.15
CA GLY A 201 1.09 7.50 -12.11
C GLY A 201 1.57 7.32 -13.55
N VAL A 202 2.21 8.33 -14.11
CA VAL A 202 2.64 8.37 -15.53
C VAL A 202 4.15 8.62 -15.69
N PRO A 203 5.00 7.69 -15.25
CA PRO A 203 6.45 7.86 -15.24
C PRO A 203 7.10 8.03 -16.63
N PHE A 204 6.39 7.72 -17.73
CA PHE A 204 6.86 7.95 -19.10
C PHE A 204 6.91 9.43 -19.49
N HIS A 205 6.33 10.34 -18.70
CA HIS A 205 6.45 11.79 -18.90
C HIS A 205 7.72 12.40 -18.26
N LEU A 206 8.63 11.59 -17.78
CA LEU A 206 9.92 12.06 -17.27
C LEU A 206 10.94 12.24 -18.40
N ASN A 207 11.95 13.11 -18.17
CA ASN A 207 13.09 13.22 -19.06
C ASN A 207 13.87 11.89 -19.12
N GLU A 208 14.49 11.63 -20.28
CA GLU A 208 15.34 10.45 -20.48
C GLU A 208 16.48 10.40 -19.43
N GLY A 209 16.76 9.20 -18.96
CA GLY A 209 17.83 8.94 -17.98
C GLY A 209 17.42 9.14 -16.51
N LEU A 210 16.16 9.53 -16.20
CA LEU A 210 15.69 9.59 -14.82
C LEU A 210 15.23 8.24 -14.28
N ALA A 211 14.76 7.31 -15.12
CA ALA A 211 14.27 6.01 -14.71
C ALA A 211 15.26 5.24 -13.81
N GLN A 212 16.56 5.33 -14.09
CA GLN A 212 17.62 4.67 -13.32
C GLN A 212 17.80 5.21 -11.89
N LEU A 213 17.18 6.35 -11.54
CA LEU A 213 17.25 6.94 -10.20
C LEU A 213 16.20 6.34 -9.26
N PHE A 214 15.25 5.60 -9.80
CA PHE A 214 14.17 4.96 -9.04
C PHE A 214 14.42 3.46 -8.85
N ASP A 215 14.02 2.95 -7.69
CA ASP A 215 13.93 1.51 -7.46
C ASP A 215 12.78 0.92 -8.28
N TYR A 216 11.60 1.57 -8.25
CA TYR A 216 10.41 1.11 -8.95
C TYR A 216 9.61 2.26 -9.58
N GLY A 217 9.06 1.98 -10.78
CA GLY A 217 7.97 2.72 -11.40
C GLY A 217 6.67 1.93 -11.23
N ILE A 218 5.67 2.55 -10.63
CA ILE A 218 4.42 1.91 -10.24
C ILE A 218 3.31 2.44 -11.13
N VAL A 219 2.80 1.59 -12.04
CA VAL A 219 1.76 2.02 -12.97
C VAL A 219 0.37 1.78 -12.39
N GLN A 220 -0.45 2.82 -12.41
CA GLN A 220 -1.87 2.74 -12.09
C GLN A 220 -2.64 2.08 -13.26
N ALA A 221 -2.49 0.74 -13.38
CA ALA A 221 -3.12 -0.05 -14.44
C ALA A 221 -4.59 -0.41 -14.11
N TYR A 222 -5.28 0.55 -13.48
CA TYR A 222 -6.62 0.38 -12.94
C TYR A 222 -7.62 -0.08 -13.99
N SER A 223 -8.42 -1.09 -13.64
CA SER A 223 -9.44 -1.69 -14.49
C SER A 223 -8.90 -2.24 -15.83
N SER A 224 -7.62 -2.63 -15.89
CA SER A 224 -7.04 -3.24 -17.09
C SER A 224 -7.92 -4.38 -17.60
N TYR A 225 -8.06 -4.48 -18.92
CA TYR A 225 -8.90 -5.47 -19.57
C TYR A 225 -8.13 -6.65 -20.15
N GLY A 226 -6.80 -6.63 -20.15
CA GLY A 226 -6.01 -7.75 -20.64
C GLY A 226 -4.52 -7.51 -20.76
N ASP A 227 -3.81 -8.58 -21.14
CA ASP A 227 -2.36 -8.57 -21.33
C ASP A 227 -1.90 -7.53 -22.37
N SER A 228 -2.72 -7.22 -23.39
CA SER A 228 -2.39 -6.19 -24.39
C SER A 228 -2.35 -4.79 -23.80
N ASP A 229 -3.29 -4.46 -22.91
CA ASP A 229 -3.31 -3.17 -22.23
C ASP A 229 -2.08 -3.00 -21.32
N LEU A 230 -1.72 -4.05 -20.58
CA LEU A 230 -0.52 -4.02 -19.73
C LEU A 230 0.76 -3.89 -20.56
N GLN A 231 0.82 -4.55 -21.72
CA GLN A 231 1.96 -4.45 -22.61
C GLN A 231 2.10 -3.05 -23.19
N ASP A 232 0.99 -2.45 -23.64
CA ASP A 232 0.99 -1.10 -24.21
C ASP A 232 1.44 -0.07 -23.16
N ARG A 233 1.02 -0.24 -21.89
CA ARG A 233 1.49 0.61 -20.77
C ARG A 233 2.98 0.49 -20.56
N PHE A 234 3.54 -0.73 -20.62
CA PHE A 234 4.99 -0.92 -20.48
C PHE A 234 5.75 -0.39 -21.69
N ASP A 235 5.28 -0.63 -22.92
CA ASP A 235 5.93 -0.14 -24.13
C ASP A 235 6.06 1.40 -24.13
N ASN A 236 5.13 2.13 -23.51
CA ASN A 236 5.20 3.58 -23.34
C ASN A 236 6.36 4.03 -22.44
N VAL A 237 6.74 3.26 -21.42
CA VAL A 237 7.82 3.62 -20.49
C VAL A 237 9.16 3.02 -20.90
N ASP A 238 9.16 1.88 -21.60
CA ASP A 238 10.38 1.25 -22.14
C ASP A 238 11.18 2.24 -23.00
N ALA A 239 10.48 3.06 -23.80
CA ALA A 239 11.08 4.12 -24.59
C ALA A 239 11.85 5.18 -23.78
N ASN A 240 11.52 5.35 -22.48
CA ASN A 240 12.18 6.28 -21.55
C ASN A 240 13.21 5.59 -20.65
N GLY A 241 13.60 4.35 -20.96
CA GLY A 241 14.66 3.62 -20.28
C GLY A 241 14.24 2.87 -19.03
N TRP A 242 12.93 2.71 -18.78
CA TRP A 242 12.43 1.82 -17.74
C TRP A 242 12.68 0.36 -18.09
N LYS A 243 13.07 -0.42 -17.11
CA LYS A 243 13.26 -1.86 -17.26
C LYS A 243 12.11 -2.64 -16.67
N PRO A 244 11.75 -3.82 -17.21
CA PRO A 244 10.67 -4.63 -16.66
C PRO A 244 10.83 -4.92 -15.17
N GLU A 245 12.03 -5.22 -14.71
CA GLU A 245 12.37 -5.52 -13.32
C GLU A 245 12.23 -4.32 -12.34
N GLN A 246 11.96 -3.12 -12.86
CA GLN A 246 11.62 -1.95 -12.08
C GLN A 246 10.11 -1.68 -12.04
N TYR A 247 9.27 -2.42 -12.81
CA TYR A 247 7.91 -2.02 -13.10
C TYR A 247 6.87 -2.85 -12.34
N ILE A 248 6.02 -2.16 -11.55
CA ILE A 248 4.95 -2.74 -10.73
C ILE A 248 3.60 -2.33 -11.33
N PHE A 249 2.73 -3.30 -11.65
CA PHE A 249 1.36 -3.03 -12.08
C PHE A 249 0.41 -3.01 -10.89
N THR A 250 -0.48 -2.03 -10.82
CA THR A 250 -1.40 -1.90 -9.67
C THR A 250 -2.86 -1.79 -10.09
N GLU A 251 -3.74 -2.28 -9.21
CA GLU A 251 -5.19 -2.24 -9.37
C GLU A 251 -5.84 -1.35 -8.31
N ASN A 252 -7.01 -0.77 -8.64
CA ASN A 252 -7.76 0.09 -7.73
C ASN A 252 -8.68 -0.71 -6.80
N PHE A 253 -8.26 -0.86 -5.55
CA PHE A 253 -9.05 -1.54 -4.52
C PHE A 253 -9.93 -0.59 -3.68
N GLU A 254 -9.87 0.72 -3.91
CA GLU A 254 -10.87 1.61 -3.34
C GLU A 254 -12.28 1.24 -3.83
N SER A 255 -12.41 0.92 -5.12
CA SER A 255 -13.70 0.59 -5.74
C SER A 255 -13.86 -0.89 -6.14
N LEU A 256 -12.78 -1.62 -6.36
CA LEU A 256 -12.81 -2.96 -6.98
C LEU A 256 -12.25 -4.09 -6.08
N TRP A 257 -12.04 -3.84 -4.79
CA TRP A 257 -11.51 -4.84 -3.85
C TRP A 257 -12.34 -6.14 -3.82
N SER A 258 -13.67 -6.04 -3.92
CA SER A 258 -14.58 -7.18 -3.81
C SER A 258 -14.55 -8.14 -5.01
N THR A 259 -14.04 -7.67 -6.15
CA THR A 259 -13.92 -8.45 -7.40
C THR A 259 -12.47 -8.75 -7.77
N GLY A 260 -11.50 -8.21 -7.04
CA GLY A 260 -10.07 -8.36 -7.36
C GLY A 260 -9.66 -7.55 -8.59
N GLY A 261 -10.31 -6.40 -8.80
CA GLY A 261 -10.17 -5.56 -9.97
C GLY A 261 -11.27 -5.81 -11.00
N ASN A 262 -10.99 -5.52 -12.27
CA ASN A 262 -11.89 -5.82 -13.39
C ASN A 262 -12.07 -7.33 -13.54
N PRO A 263 -13.30 -7.89 -13.35
CA PRO A 263 -13.53 -9.34 -13.41
C PRO A 263 -13.47 -9.91 -14.83
N GLU A 264 -13.50 -9.05 -15.86
CA GLU A 264 -13.52 -9.44 -17.27
C GLU A 264 -12.14 -9.35 -17.94
N TYR A 265 -11.06 -9.21 -17.15
CA TYR A 265 -9.71 -9.23 -17.70
C TYR A 265 -9.45 -10.53 -18.48
N ARG A 266 -8.86 -10.39 -19.67
CA ARG A 266 -8.51 -11.52 -20.54
C ARG A 266 -7.02 -11.59 -20.78
N ASP A 267 -6.44 -12.74 -20.47
CA ASP A 267 -5.04 -12.98 -20.79
C ASP A 267 -4.86 -13.27 -22.32
N SER A 268 -3.60 -13.36 -22.75
CA SER A 268 -3.22 -13.67 -24.13
C SER A 268 -3.72 -15.03 -24.64
N LYS A 269 -4.18 -15.91 -23.74
CA LYS A 269 -4.79 -17.21 -24.06
C LYS A 269 -6.33 -17.16 -24.05
N GLY A 270 -6.92 -15.97 -23.86
CA GLY A 270 -8.37 -15.75 -23.79
C GLY A 270 -9.02 -16.19 -22.48
N ARG A 271 -8.25 -16.53 -21.43
CA ARG A 271 -8.79 -16.90 -20.13
C ARG A 271 -9.25 -15.64 -19.38
N MET A 272 -10.44 -15.67 -18.86
CA MET A 272 -11.03 -14.58 -18.09
C MET A 272 -10.75 -14.74 -16.61
N MET A 273 -10.37 -13.65 -15.95
CA MET A 273 -10.05 -13.62 -14.51
C MET A 273 -10.09 -12.18 -13.97
N PRO A 274 -10.10 -11.96 -12.65
CA PRO A 274 -9.85 -10.64 -12.07
C PRO A 274 -8.53 -10.03 -12.54
N SER A 275 -8.51 -8.73 -12.84
CA SER A 275 -7.34 -8.04 -13.40
C SER A 275 -6.09 -8.13 -12.54
N LEU A 276 -6.21 -8.06 -11.20
CA LEU A 276 -5.05 -8.24 -10.31
C LEU A 276 -4.39 -9.63 -10.50
N LEU A 277 -5.19 -10.68 -10.70
CA LEU A 277 -4.67 -12.03 -10.96
C LEU A 277 -4.08 -12.15 -12.38
N GLY A 278 -4.64 -11.39 -13.33
CA GLY A 278 -4.07 -11.24 -14.67
C GLY A 278 -2.70 -10.54 -14.61
N MET A 279 -2.63 -9.41 -13.93
CA MET A 279 -1.37 -8.67 -13.68
C MET A 279 -0.32 -9.56 -13.01
N ALA A 280 -0.73 -10.39 -12.04
CA ALA A 280 0.19 -11.32 -11.37
C ALA A 280 0.81 -12.34 -12.34
N ARG A 281 0.06 -12.80 -13.36
CA ARG A 281 0.53 -13.77 -14.37
C ARG A 281 1.30 -13.13 -15.50
N PHE A 282 0.99 -11.89 -15.82
CA PHE A 282 1.57 -11.16 -16.94
C PHE A 282 3.04 -10.81 -16.68
N ASN A 283 3.85 -10.87 -17.72
CA ASN A 283 5.16 -10.23 -17.80
C ASN A 283 5.27 -9.53 -19.16
N PRO A 284 5.85 -8.33 -19.22
CA PRO A 284 6.16 -7.70 -20.51
C PRO A 284 7.02 -8.59 -21.41
N ARG A 285 6.91 -8.43 -22.73
CA ARG A 285 7.75 -9.17 -23.69
C ARG A 285 9.24 -8.94 -23.49
N GLN A 286 9.60 -7.79 -22.89
CA GLN A 286 10.97 -7.37 -22.64
C GLN A 286 11.60 -8.07 -21.43
N GLY A 287 10.82 -8.61 -20.50
CA GLY A 287 11.38 -9.31 -19.34
C GLY A 287 10.42 -9.53 -18.17
N LYS A 288 10.97 -9.99 -17.06
CA LYS A 288 10.26 -10.20 -15.79
C LYS A 288 9.91 -8.85 -15.17
N LYS A 289 8.62 -8.59 -14.88
CA LYS A 289 8.22 -7.39 -14.14
C LYS A 289 8.74 -7.40 -12.70
N ALA A 290 8.75 -6.25 -12.02
CA ALA A 290 9.05 -6.19 -10.60
C ALA A 290 7.96 -6.84 -9.74
N GLY A 291 6.70 -6.54 -10.00
CA GLY A 291 5.65 -7.06 -9.16
C GLY A 291 4.24 -6.57 -9.50
N VAL A 292 3.34 -6.73 -8.52
CA VAL A 292 1.99 -6.14 -8.55
C VAL A 292 1.63 -5.52 -7.21
N GLY A 293 0.60 -4.65 -7.23
CA GLY A 293 0.10 -4.02 -6.03
C GLY A 293 -1.34 -3.55 -6.14
N THR A 294 -1.82 -2.90 -5.07
CA THR A 294 -3.19 -2.39 -5.00
C THR A 294 -3.24 -1.02 -4.33
N TYR A 295 -4.08 -0.15 -4.87
CA TYR A 295 -4.44 1.13 -4.27
C TYR A 295 -5.55 0.90 -3.24
N HIS A 296 -5.45 1.51 -2.05
CA HIS A 296 -6.32 1.27 -0.90
C HIS A 296 -6.43 -0.23 -0.54
N MET A 297 -5.27 -0.88 -0.38
CA MET A 297 -5.19 -2.30 -0.07
C MET A 297 -5.99 -2.71 1.17
N GLU A 298 -6.15 -1.81 2.15
CA GLU A 298 -6.85 -2.06 3.41
C GLU A 298 -8.34 -2.35 3.23
N TYR A 299 -8.96 -1.95 2.11
CA TYR A 299 -10.37 -2.24 1.85
C TYR A 299 -10.62 -3.73 1.62
N GLU A 300 -9.64 -4.45 1.09
CA GLU A 300 -9.75 -5.89 0.90
C GLU A 300 -9.68 -6.71 2.21
N TYR A 301 -9.36 -6.06 3.34
CA TYR A 301 -9.53 -6.71 4.65
C TYR A 301 -10.95 -7.23 4.88
N LEU A 302 -11.96 -6.64 4.25
CA LEU A 302 -13.36 -7.06 4.33
C LEU A 302 -13.69 -8.32 3.51
N ALA A 303 -12.77 -8.81 2.68
CA ALA A 303 -12.94 -10.04 1.92
C ALA A 303 -12.90 -11.29 2.82
N LEU A 304 -13.41 -12.42 2.33
CA LEU A 304 -13.35 -13.72 3.01
C LEU A 304 -12.66 -14.75 2.09
N PRO A 305 -11.44 -15.22 2.47
CA PRO A 305 -10.62 -14.70 3.57
C PRO A 305 -10.14 -13.27 3.33
N ASP A 306 -9.67 -12.58 4.38
CA ASP A 306 -9.09 -11.25 4.29
C ASP A 306 -7.95 -11.19 3.25
N TYR A 307 -7.87 -10.08 2.50
CA TYR A 307 -6.88 -9.87 1.42
C TYR A 307 -6.86 -11.02 0.39
N LYS A 308 -8.04 -11.56 0.05
CA LYS A 308 -8.21 -12.75 -0.79
C LYS A 308 -7.45 -12.66 -2.12
N TYR A 309 -7.69 -11.60 -2.88
CA TYR A 309 -7.11 -11.46 -4.23
C TYR A 309 -5.65 -11.06 -4.17
N LEU A 310 -5.26 -10.22 -3.22
CA LEU A 310 -3.86 -9.87 -3.01
C LEU A 310 -3.03 -11.09 -2.61
N ARG A 311 -3.53 -11.93 -1.68
CA ARG A 311 -2.89 -13.21 -1.31
C ARG A 311 -2.78 -14.15 -2.51
N GLN A 312 -3.81 -14.24 -3.34
CA GLN A 312 -3.77 -15.06 -4.56
C GLN A 312 -2.77 -14.53 -5.58
N ALA A 313 -2.70 -13.22 -5.78
CA ALA A 313 -1.73 -12.60 -6.67
C ALA A 313 -0.29 -12.88 -6.22
N ILE A 314 0.00 -12.73 -4.92
CA ILE A 314 1.30 -13.06 -4.33
C ILE A 314 1.63 -14.53 -4.56
N GLN A 315 0.68 -15.45 -4.31
CA GLN A 315 0.90 -16.89 -4.52
C GLN A 315 1.12 -17.27 -6.00
N ILE A 316 0.52 -16.53 -6.93
CA ILE A 316 0.74 -16.72 -8.37
C ILE A 316 2.15 -16.29 -8.76
N MET A 317 2.61 -15.14 -8.25
CA MET A 317 3.94 -14.61 -8.54
C MET A 317 5.04 -15.42 -7.85
N ASN A 318 4.83 -15.75 -6.59
CA ASN A 318 5.79 -16.39 -5.70
C ASN A 318 5.18 -17.67 -5.10
N PRO A 319 5.04 -18.75 -5.90
CA PRO A 319 4.50 -20.00 -5.41
C PRO A 319 5.37 -20.59 -4.31
N ALA A 320 4.75 -21.18 -3.28
CA ALA A 320 5.47 -21.90 -2.26
C ALA A 320 6.31 -23.03 -2.91
N ILE A 321 7.57 -23.13 -2.53
CA ILE A 321 8.42 -24.25 -2.92
C ILE A 321 7.96 -25.43 -2.05
N ASN A 322 7.27 -26.40 -2.68
CA ASN A 322 7.00 -27.67 -2.03
C ASN A 322 8.30 -28.49 -2.13
N GLU A 323 9.01 -28.62 -1.02
CA GLU A 323 10.08 -29.61 -0.87
C GLU A 323 9.51 -31.03 -0.75
#